data_a8ba948412af02c590f5a0bb830c58a3
#
_entry.id   a8ba948412af02c590f5a0bb830c58a3
#
_cell.length_a   1.000
_cell.length_b   1.000
_cell.length_c   1.000
_cell.angle_alpha   90.00
_cell.angle_beta   90.00
_cell.angle_gamma   90.00
#
_symmetry.space_group_name_H-M   'P 1'
#
loop_
_entity.id
_entity.type
_entity.pdbx_description
1 polymer ?
#
loop_
_entity_poly.entity_id
_entity_poly.type
_entity_poly.pdbx_seq_one_letter_code
_entity_poly.pdbx_strand_id
1 'polypeptide(L)'
;MAAEKKHIVCVVCPVGCEIDVVHDGSKIISMEGNKCEKSEEFVTQELIEPMRILTTTVRIQGSRWPVIPVRTDKAIPKRLFPRIMKQLRRSKLQAPVNMLDLVLRDVLHTGANVIATRTMPRK
;
A
#
# COMPACT_ATOMS: atom_id res chain seq x y z
N MET A 1 -25.88 -0.70 -17.48
CA MET A 1 -24.97 0.16 -16.72
C MET A 1 -24.14 1.02 -17.66
N ALA A 2 -23.93 2.28 -17.30
CA ALA A 2 -23.18 3.19 -18.15
C ALA A 2 -21.68 2.91 -18.04
N ALA A 3 -20.98 2.90 -19.17
CA ALA A 3 -19.55 2.79 -19.21
C ALA A 3 -18.92 4.08 -18.65
N GLU A 4 -17.88 3.93 -17.84
CA GLU A 4 -17.16 5.04 -17.26
C GLU A 4 -15.77 5.17 -17.87
N LYS A 5 -15.29 6.42 -17.96
CA LYS A 5 -13.94 6.71 -18.44
C LYS A 5 -13.04 7.00 -17.23
N LYS A 6 -11.86 6.42 -17.21
CA LYS A 6 -10.87 6.66 -16.18
C LYS A 6 -9.49 6.87 -16.79
N HIS A 7 -8.77 7.86 -16.27
CA HIS A 7 -7.39 8.12 -16.66
C HIS A 7 -6.46 7.52 -15.60
N ILE A 8 -5.57 6.64 -16.03
CA ILE A 8 -4.63 5.95 -15.12
C ILE A 8 -3.21 6.15 -15.63
N VAL A 9 -2.32 6.50 -14.73
CA VAL A 9 -0.87 6.55 -15.03
C VAL A 9 -0.24 5.24 -14.62
N CYS A 10 0.38 4.53 -15.57
CA CYS A 10 1.03 3.26 -15.31
C CYS A 10 2.33 3.50 -14.52
N VAL A 11 2.48 2.80 -13.39
CA VAL A 11 3.66 2.91 -12.51
C VAL A 11 4.54 1.68 -12.57
N VAL A 12 4.24 0.74 -13.46
CA VAL A 12 4.99 -0.53 -13.57
C VAL A 12 6.40 -0.30 -14.10
N CYS A 13 6.55 0.68 -15.00
CA CYS A 13 7.87 1.01 -15.55
C CYS A 13 8.11 2.53 -15.44
N PRO A 14 9.38 3.00 -15.58
CA PRO A 14 9.71 4.42 -15.44
C PRO A 14 9.11 5.33 -16.50
N VAL A 15 8.59 4.78 -17.60
CA VAL A 15 8.03 5.56 -18.71
C VAL A 15 6.79 6.34 -18.30
N GLY A 16 5.99 5.82 -17.34
CA GLY A 16 4.83 6.52 -16.85
C GLY A 16 3.73 6.70 -17.90
N CYS A 17 3.36 5.62 -18.59
CA CYS A 17 2.32 5.67 -19.63
C CYS A 17 1.01 6.18 -19.08
N GLU A 18 0.44 7.18 -19.73
CA GLU A 18 -0.91 7.67 -19.44
C GLU A 18 -1.90 6.81 -20.21
N ILE A 19 -2.84 6.21 -19.50
CA ILE A 19 -3.79 5.26 -20.06
C ILE A 19 -5.20 5.76 -19.86
N ASP A 20 -5.95 5.87 -20.96
CA ASP A 20 -7.37 6.17 -20.90
C ASP A 20 -8.15 4.87 -21.00
N VAL A 21 -8.98 4.58 -20.01
CA VAL A 21 -9.72 3.35 -19.90
C VAL A 21 -11.21 3.64 -19.90
N VAL A 22 -11.95 2.92 -20.74
CA VAL A 22 -13.41 2.88 -20.68
C VAL A 22 -13.78 1.54 -20.07
N HIS A 23 -14.49 1.56 -18.96
CA HIS A 23 -14.83 0.35 -18.21
C HIS A 23 -16.26 0.35 -17.71
N ASP A 24 -16.78 -0.84 -17.45
CA ASP A 24 -18.08 -1.05 -16.80
C ASP A 24 -17.79 -1.91 -15.54
N GLY A 25 -17.82 -1.27 -14.39
CA GLY A 25 -17.38 -1.93 -13.16
C GLY A 25 -15.92 -2.34 -13.27
N SER A 26 -15.64 -3.63 -13.12
CA SER A 26 -14.28 -4.18 -13.24
C SER A 26 -13.94 -4.65 -14.65
N LYS A 27 -14.90 -4.55 -15.58
CA LYS A 27 -14.71 -5.00 -16.97
C LYS A 27 -14.18 -3.87 -17.84
N ILE A 28 -13.07 -4.10 -18.51
CA ILE A 28 -12.47 -3.13 -19.43
C ILE A 28 -13.15 -3.27 -20.79
N ILE A 29 -13.73 -2.16 -21.28
CA ILE A 29 -14.36 -2.09 -22.61
C ILE A 29 -13.31 -1.69 -23.63
N SER A 30 -12.52 -0.64 -23.34
CA SER A 30 -11.43 -0.20 -24.20
C SER A 30 -10.32 0.43 -23.38
N MET A 31 -9.10 0.39 -23.91
CA MET A 31 -7.91 0.94 -23.27
C MET A 31 -7.02 1.54 -24.34
N GLU A 32 -6.61 2.80 -24.16
CA GLU A 32 -5.72 3.50 -25.06
C GLU A 32 -4.52 4.06 -24.30
N GLY A 33 -3.37 4.11 -24.95
CA GLY A 33 -2.14 4.66 -24.36
C GLY A 33 -1.24 3.64 -23.68
N ASN A 34 -1.69 2.38 -23.56
CA ASN A 34 -0.86 1.33 -23.00
C ASN A 34 0.24 0.93 -23.99
N LYS A 35 1.47 0.89 -23.54
CA LYS A 35 2.63 0.56 -24.38
C LYS A 35 3.19 -0.85 -24.15
N CYS A 36 2.69 -1.57 -23.13
CA CYS A 36 3.14 -2.92 -22.82
C CYS A 36 2.03 -3.71 -22.12
N GLU A 37 2.18 -5.05 -22.12
CA GLU A 37 1.23 -5.96 -21.48
C GLU A 37 1.11 -5.74 -19.98
N LYS A 38 2.19 -5.32 -19.33
CA LYS A 38 2.20 -5.02 -17.89
C LYS A 38 1.26 -3.89 -17.53
N SER A 39 1.05 -2.93 -18.47
CA SER A 39 0.08 -1.86 -18.28
C SER A 39 -1.34 -2.38 -18.17
N GLU A 40 -1.70 -3.39 -18.97
CA GLU A 40 -3.02 -4.01 -18.91
C GLU A 40 -3.27 -4.68 -17.57
N GLU A 41 -2.29 -5.42 -17.07
CA GLU A 41 -2.38 -6.09 -15.76
C GLU A 41 -2.55 -5.06 -14.65
N PHE A 42 -1.78 -3.98 -14.69
CA PHE A 42 -1.87 -2.90 -13.72
C PHE A 42 -3.24 -2.24 -13.71
N VAL A 43 -3.77 -1.90 -14.88
CA VAL A 43 -5.09 -1.27 -15.02
C VAL A 43 -6.18 -2.20 -14.53
N THR A 44 -6.13 -3.48 -14.88
CA THR A 44 -7.09 -4.46 -14.41
C THR A 44 -7.10 -4.56 -12.89
N GLN A 45 -5.93 -4.62 -12.26
CA GLN A 45 -5.82 -4.66 -10.80
C GLN A 45 -6.37 -3.40 -10.15
N GLU A 46 -6.10 -2.21 -10.73
CA GLU A 46 -6.62 -0.94 -10.22
C GLU A 46 -8.14 -0.85 -10.25
N LEU A 47 -8.76 -1.45 -11.27
CA LEU A 47 -10.22 -1.44 -11.40
C LEU A 47 -10.90 -2.44 -10.46
N ILE A 48 -10.26 -3.58 -10.23
CA ILE A 48 -10.81 -4.63 -9.36
C ILE A 48 -10.59 -4.25 -7.89
N GLU A 49 -9.36 -4.11 -7.48
CA GLU A 49 -9.01 -3.76 -6.12
C GLU A 49 -7.60 -3.18 -6.07
N PRO A 50 -7.47 -1.85 -5.88
CA PRO A 50 -6.16 -1.23 -5.82
C PRO A 50 -5.36 -1.76 -4.61
N MET A 51 -4.16 -2.23 -4.86
CA MET A 51 -3.25 -2.76 -3.86
C MET A 51 -2.06 -1.82 -3.68
N ARG A 52 -1.69 -1.56 -2.44
CA ARG A 52 -0.57 -0.67 -2.11
C ARG A 52 0.15 -1.14 -0.86
N ILE A 53 1.42 -0.79 -0.76
CA ILE A 53 2.17 -0.95 0.47
C ILE A 53 1.86 0.26 1.34
N LEU A 54 1.35 0.01 2.54
CA LEU A 54 1.08 1.07 3.50
C LEU A 54 2.38 1.44 4.23
N THR A 55 2.73 2.72 4.22
CA THR A 55 3.83 3.27 5.00
C THR A 55 3.29 4.32 5.97
N THR A 56 3.70 4.26 7.22
CA THR A 56 3.22 5.17 8.25
C THR A 56 4.19 5.18 9.43
N THR A 57 3.78 5.76 10.56
CA THR A 57 4.55 5.78 11.79
C THR A 57 3.73 5.24 12.95
N VAL A 58 4.43 4.67 13.93
CA VAL A 58 3.84 4.15 15.17
C VAL A 58 4.58 4.78 16.35
N ARG A 59 3.88 5.00 17.46
CA ARG A 59 4.50 5.54 18.67
C ARG A 59 5.52 4.56 19.25
N ILE A 60 6.64 5.10 19.71
CA ILE A 60 7.71 4.30 20.36
C ILE A 60 8.12 4.99 21.67
N GLN A 61 8.31 4.20 22.70
CA GLN A 61 8.82 4.67 24.00
C GLN A 61 10.25 4.24 24.22
N GLY A 62 10.98 5.02 25.00
CA GLY A 62 12.37 4.70 25.35
C GLY A 62 13.37 4.97 24.26
N SER A 63 12.95 5.61 23.17
CA SER A 63 13.80 6.01 22.06
C SER A 63 13.99 7.53 22.06
N ARG A 64 15.01 7.98 21.35
CA ARG A 64 15.27 9.40 21.09
C ARG A 64 14.13 10.06 20.33
N TRP A 65 13.44 9.30 19.49
CA TRP A 65 12.34 9.79 18.64
C TRP A 65 11.00 9.29 19.19
N PRO A 66 9.94 10.11 19.09
CA PRO A 66 8.61 9.72 19.59
C PRO A 66 7.90 8.71 18.72
N VAL A 67 8.31 8.56 17.46
CA VAL A 67 7.68 7.66 16.49
C VAL A 67 8.74 6.90 15.71
N ILE A 68 8.34 5.75 15.17
CA ILE A 68 9.18 4.93 14.31
C ILE A 68 8.44 4.66 13.00
N PRO A 69 9.10 4.80 11.84
CA PRO A 69 8.45 4.48 10.57
C PRO A 69 8.27 2.97 10.41
N VAL A 70 7.12 2.60 9.89
CA VAL A 70 6.74 1.19 9.65
C VAL A 70 6.10 1.08 8.27
N ARG A 71 6.06 -0.14 7.73
CA ARG A 71 5.39 -0.44 6.47
C ARG A 71 4.83 -1.86 6.49
N THR A 72 3.91 -2.13 5.57
CA THR A 72 3.50 -3.50 5.31
C THR A 72 4.58 -4.18 4.45
N ASP A 73 4.82 -5.44 4.68
CA ASP A 73 5.82 -6.21 3.91
C ASP A 73 5.29 -6.65 2.54
N LYS A 74 3.98 -6.54 2.33
CA LYS A 74 3.33 -6.87 1.07
C LYS A 74 2.29 -5.82 0.73
N ALA A 75 1.92 -5.71 -0.54
CA ALA A 75 0.82 -4.86 -0.96
C ALA A 75 -0.50 -5.39 -0.37
N ILE A 76 -1.35 -4.51 0.09
CA ILE A 76 -2.64 -4.82 0.68
C ILE A 76 -3.72 -3.96 0.03
N PRO A 77 -5.01 -4.38 0.12
CA PRO A 77 -6.09 -3.56 -0.42
C PRO A 77 -6.11 -2.16 0.20
N LYS A 78 -6.10 -1.16 -0.64
CA LYS A 78 -6.10 0.24 -0.21
C LYS A 78 -7.29 0.58 0.68
N ARG A 79 -8.43 -0.08 0.47
CA ARG A 79 -9.65 0.12 1.28
C ARG A 79 -9.46 -0.23 2.76
N LEU A 80 -8.44 -1.03 3.09
CA LEU A 80 -8.16 -1.44 4.46
C LEU A 80 -7.27 -0.46 5.23
N PHE A 81 -6.68 0.53 4.53
CA PHE A 81 -5.77 1.48 5.16
C PHE A 81 -6.36 2.18 6.38
N PRO A 82 -7.60 2.72 6.35
CA PRO A 82 -8.17 3.38 7.52
C PRO A 82 -8.25 2.48 8.75
N ARG A 83 -8.62 1.21 8.57
CA ARG A 83 -8.71 0.24 9.66
C ARG A 83 -7.34 -0.07 10.25
N ILE A 84 -6.34 -0.26 9.39
CA ILE A 84 -4.97 -0.55 9.81
C ILE A 84 -4.38 0.66 10.53
N MET A 85 -4.60 1.86 10.00
CA MET A 85 -4.14 3.10 10.64
C MET A 85 -4.73 3.27 12.04
N LYS A 86 -6.02 2.94 12.20
CA LYS A 86 -6.69 2.99 13.51
C LYS A 86 -6.07 2.00 14.49
N GLN A 87 -5.75 0.79 14.01
CA GLN A 87 -5.09 -0.24 14.82
C GLN A 87 -3.69 0.20 15.22
N LEU A 88 -2.93 0.77 14.30
CA LEU A 88 -1.58 1.26 14.56
C LEU A 88 -1.55 2.46 15.51
N ARG A 89 -2.56 3.31 15.49
CA ARG A 89 -2.67 4.43 16.44
C ARG A 89 -2.79 3.98 17.88
N ARG A 90 -3.35 2.80 18.10
CA ARG A 90 -3.49 2.19 19.43
C ARG A 90 -2.25 1.43 19.85
N SER A 91 -1.36 1.15 18.91
CA SER A 91 -0.14 0.39 19.16
C SER A 91 0.97 1.31 19.66
N LYS A 92 1.82 0.77 20.53
CA LYS A 92 2.94 1.48 21.11
C LYS A 92 4.08 0.51 21.26
N LEU A 93 5.24 0.86 20.73
CA LEU A 93 6.44 0.03 20.78
C LEU A 93 7.37 0.47 21.89
N GLN A 94 8.23 -0.43 22.31
CA GLN A 94 9.29 -0.17 23.28
C GLN A 94 10.64 -0.28 22.57
N ALA A 95 11.49 0.72 22.74
CA ALA A 95 12.85 0.64 22.23
C ALA A 95 13.64 -0.40 23.05
N PRO A 96 14.63 -1.09 22.47
CA PRO A 96 15.10 -0.95 21.09
C PRO A 96 14.23 -1.69 20.09
N VAL A 97 14.15 -1.17 18.88
CA VAL A 97 13.47 -1.81 17.75
C VAL A 97 14.47 -1.85 16.60
N ASN A 98 14.65 -3.01 16.01
CA ASN A 98 15.53 -3.18 14.86
C ASN A 98 14.75 -3.09 13.55
N MET A 99 15.43 -2.66 12.49
CA MET A 99 14.89 -2.68 11.15
C MET A 99 14.36 -4.08 10.83
N LEU A 100 13.18 -4.15 10.23
CA LEU A 100 12.44 -5.37 9.88
C LEU A 100 11.81 -6.12 11.05
N ASP A 101 11.89 -5.60 12.28
CA ASP A 101 11.17 -6.19 13.40
C ASP A 101 9.67 -6.16 13.17
N LEU A 102 9.01 -7.23 13.57
CA LEU A 102 7.56 -7.38 13.42
C LEU A 102 6.82 -6.45 14.38
N VAL A 103 5.94 -5.60 13.83
CA VAL A 103 5.09 -4.68 14.59
C VAL A 103 3.69 -5.26 14.76
N LEU A 104 3.07 -5.66 13.67
CA LEU A 104 1.78 -6.35 13.66
C LEU A 104 1.86 -7.55 12.72
N ARG A 105 1.36 -8.68 13.18
CA ARG A 105 1.35 -9.91 12.41
C ARG A 105 0.01 -10.06 11.69
N ASP A 106 0.05 -10.46 10.42
CA ASP A 106 -1.14 -10.78 9.62
C ASP A 106 -2.25 -9.75 9.82
N VAL A 107 -1.98 -8.48 9.44
CA VAL A 107 -2.92 -7.38 9.64
C VAL A 107 -4.24 -7.65 8.91
N LEU A 108 -5.34 -7.63 9.64
CA LEU A 108 -6.69 -7.87 9.12
C LEU A 108 -6.79 -9.13 8.23
N HIS A 109 -6.00 -10.16 8.55
CA HIS A 109 -5.99 -11.44 7.82
C HIS A 109 -5.63 -11.31 6.33
N THR A 110 -4.80 -10.32 5.99
CA THR A 110 -4.37 -10.10 4.60
C THR A 110 -3.15 -10.94 4.22
N GLY A 111 -2.51 -11.60 5.18
CA GLY A 111 -1.24 -12.28 4.97
C GLY A 111 -0.04 -11.34 4.98
N ALA A 112 -0.25 -10.04 5.11
CA ALA A 112 0.81 -9.05 5.21
C ALA A 112 1.10 -8.73 6.68
N ASN A 113 2.36 -8.46 6.99
CA ASN A 113 2.78 -8.03 8.33
C ASN A 113 3.21 -6.56 8.27
N VAL A 114 3.09 -5.87 9.39
CA VAL A 114 3.66 -4.52 9.54
C VAL A 114 5.04 -4.67 10.18
N ILE A 115 6.04 -4.11 9.54
CA ILE A 115 7.44 -4.22 9.98
C ILE A 115 8.05 -2.84 10.13
N ALA A 116 9.06 -2.72 11.00
CA ALA A 116 9.82 -1.49 11.17
C ALA A 116 10.74 -1.25 9.99
N THR A 117 10.81 -0.01 9.52
CA THR A 117 11.68 0.35 8.40
C THR A 117 12.98 1.02 8.84
N ARG A 118 13.15 1.19 10.14
CA ARG A 118 14.34 1.83 10.72
C ARG A 118 14.69 1.20 12.06
N THR A 119 15.98 1.14 12.35
CA THR A 119 16.46 0.74 13.67
C THR A 119 16.39 1.92 14.63
N MET A 120 15.71 1.73 15.77
CA MET A 120 15.59 2.73 16.82
C MET A 120 16.25 2.19 18.09
N PRO A 121 17.45 2.66 18.44
CA PRO A 121 18.10 2.23 19.67
C PRO A 121 17.43 2.83 20.90
N ARG A 122 17.67 2.21 22.04
CA ARG A 122 17.23 2.75 23.33
C ARG A 122 17.95 4.07 23.58
N LYS A 123 17.20 5.02 24.12
CA LYS A 123 17.72 6.32 24.50
C LYS A 123 18.79 6.25 25.59
#